data_3c636fc71d3d75b7a2edd742a7c22d56
#
_entry.id   3c636fc71d3d75b7a2edd742a7c22d56
#
_cell.length_a   1.000
_cell.length_b   1.000
_cell.length_c   1.000
_cell.angle_alpha   90.00
_cell.angle_beta   90.00
_cell.angle_gamma   90.00
#
_symmetry.space_group_name_H-M   'P 1'
#
loop_
_entity.id
_entity.type
_entity.pdbx_description
1 polymer ?
#
loop_
_entity_poly.entity_id
_entity_poly.type
_entity_poly.pdbx_seq_one_letter_code
_entity_poly.pdbx_strand_id
1 'polypeptide(L)'
;MTDILGIPMIGHVYLRSCLAKKLSDVYVATCDDTIKEYIEGIGGKVVMTSDKHNRASERTAEAAKKIIDMSGKKIDFIVMIQGDLPLISAEAIDNLVLAVEQDPTLKVVDTISPIEHESGFENPNNVKVVMDVNDFALYYSREPIPSRKKFNGGVPMWRQPGLIMFETKTLLEYVELEPTPLEIIESVDMNRFLEHGIKVKFVRSSDHFDSIDVPGDKGKVLSKMSSDPYYASYRERI
;
A
#
# COMPACT_ATOMS: atom_id res chain seq x y z
N MET A 1 -1.44 17.37 5.20
CA MET A 1 -0.56 17.99 4.17
C MET A 1 0.85 18.19 4.71
N THR A 2 1.54 17.09 5.09
CA THR A 2 2.93 17.15 5.58
C THR A 2 3.86 17.54 4.43
N ASP A 3 4.59 18.65 4.58
CA ASP A 3 5.55 19.11 3.58
C ASP A 3 6.85 18.29 3.65
N ILE A 4 7.35 17.87 2.48
CA ILE A 4 8.62 17.18 2.28
C ILE A 4 9.36 17.88 1.11
N LEU A 5 10.39 18.65 1.42
CA LEU A 5 11.18 19.40 0.43
C LEU A 5 10.34 20.30 -0.51
N GLY A 6 9.32 20.97 0.02
CA GLY A 6 8.46 21.89 -0.72
C GLY A 6 7.26 21.23 -1.41
N ILE A 7 7.11 19.91 -1.31
CA ILE A 7 6.00 19.15 -1.91
C ILE A 7 5.25 18.44 -0.78
N PRO A 8 3.91 18.52 -0.70
CA PRO A 8 3.14 17.73 0.25
C PRO A 8 3.35 16.22 0.07
N MET A 9 3.37 15.47 1.17
CA MET A 9 3.58 14.01 1.19
C MET A 9 2.75 13.26 0.14
N ILE A 10 1.46 13.57 0.03
CA ILE A 10 0.57 12.96 -0.97
C ILE A 10 1.00 13.27 -2.41
N GLY A 11 1.59 14.45 -2.64
CA GLY A 11 2.14 14.83 -3.93
C GLY A 11 3.30 13.92 -4.35
N HIS A 12 4.21 13.59 -3.41
CA HIS A 12 5.27 12.63 -3.68
C HIS A 12 4.70 11.26 -4.04
N VAL A 13 3.75 10.75 -3.27
CA VAL A 13 3.12 9.44 -3.54
C VAL A 13 2.47 9.44 -4.92
N TYR A 14 1.68 10.47 -5.25
CA TYR A 14 1.00 10.59 -6.54
C TYR A 14 1.99 10.62 -7.72
N LEU A 15 2.98 11.53 -7.66
CA LEU A 15 3.93 11.71 -8.75
C LEU A 15 4.80 10.47 -8.99
N ARG A 16 5.20 9.80 -7.91
CA ARG A 16 5.97 8.54 -8.00
C ARG A 16 5.13 7.41 -8.56
N SER A 17 3.86 7.33 -8.18
CA SER A 17 2.92 6.37 -8.76
C SER A 17 2.73 6.57 -10.26
N CYS A 18 2.73 7.82 -10.73
CA CYS A 18 2.66 8.16 -12.16
C CYS A 18 3.91 7.76 -12.96
N LEU A 19 5.02 7.41 -12.30
CA LEU A 19 6.22 6.88 -12.97
C LEU A 19 6.14 5.37 -13.25
N ALA A 20 5.21 4.66 -12.64
CA ALA A 20 4.98 3.24 -12.91
C ALA A 20 4.50 3.05 -14.36
N LYS A 21 5.11 2.07 -15.04
CA LYS A 21 4.90 1.85 -16.50
C LYS A 21 3.74 0.93 -16.82
N LYS A 22 3.31 0.15 -15.82
CA LYS A 22 2.26 -0.87 -15.98
C LYS A 22 0.88 -0.40 -15.50
N LEU A 23 0.78 0.78 -14.91
CA LEU A 23 -0.50 1.38 -14.55
C LEU A 23 -1.12 2.08 -15.77
N SER A 24 -2.41 1.85 -16.00
CA SER A 24 -3.17 2.57 -17.04
C SER A 24 -3.52 3.98 -16.61
N ASP A 25 -3.73 4.18 -15.31
CA ASP A 25 -4.15 5.47 -14.74
C ASP A 25 -3.86 5.53 -13.23
N VAL A 26 -3.75 6.76 -12.69
CA VAL A 26 -3.53 7.01 -11.27
C VAL A 26 -4.53 8.03 -10.75
N TYR A 27 -5.19 7.72 -9.66
CA TYR A 27 -6.16 8.59 -8.98
C TYR A 27 -5.83 8.70 -7.50
N VAL A 28 -6.09 9.87 -6.91
CA VAL A 28 -6.07 10.04 -5.47
C VAL A 28 -7.49 9.93 -4.94
N ALA A 29 -7.75 8.96 -4.07
CA ALA A 29 -9.02 8.78 -3.38
C ALA A 29 -8.97 9.47 -2.01
N THR A 30 -9.78 10.50 -1.81
CA THR A 30 -9.76 11.30 -0.58
C THR A 30 -11.15 11.81 -0.22
N CYS A 31 -11.36 12.16 1.07
CA CYS A 31 -12.49 12.92 1.56
C CYS A 31 -12.11 14.37 1.95
N ASP A 32 -10.87 14.78 1.71
CA ASP A 32 -10.31 16.08 2.11
C ASP A 32 -10.21 16.99 0.88
N ASP A 33 -10.91 18.11 0.91
CA ASP A 33 -10.92 19.11 -0.17
C ASP A 33 -9.55 19.75 -0.38
N THR A 34 -8.73 19.91 0.68
CA THR A 34 -7.38 20.47 0.58
C THR A 34 -6.47 19.55 -0.24
N ILE A 35 -6.59 18.21 -0.04
CA ILE A 35 -5.86 17.23 -0.84
C ILE A 35 -6.34 17.27 -2.29
N LYS A 36 -7.66 17.35 -2.50
CA LYS A 36 -8.25 17.45 -3.82
C LYS A 36 -7.71 18.66 -4.57
N GLU A 37 -7.83 19.86 -4.00
CA GLU A 37 -7.39 21.13 -4.61
C GLU A 37 -5.90 21.07 -5.00
N TYR A 38 -5.06 20.52 -4.11
CA TYR A 38 -3.64 20.38 -4.37
C TYR A 38 -3.36 19.44 -5.53
N ILE A 39 -3.96 18.25 -5.53
CA ILE A 39 -3.72 17.22 -6.59
C ILE A 39 -4.24 17.69 -7.93
N GLU A 40 -5.43 18.31 -7.98
CA GLU A 40 -5.97 18.91 -9.21
C GLU A 40 -5.11 20.08 -9.69
N GLY A 41 -4.55 20.87 -8.75
CA GLY A 41 -3.64 21.98 -9.06
C GLY A 41 -2.35 21.56 -9.75
N ILE A 42 -1.86 20.34 -9.50
CA ILE A 42 -0.69 19.75 -10.18
C ILE A 42 -1.09 18.88 -11.39
N GLY A 43 -2.35 18.98 -11.87
CA GLY A 43 -2.88 18.23 -13.02
C GLY A 43 -3.20 16.77 -12.71
N GLY A 44 -3.31 16.39 -11.43
CA GLY A 44 -3.65 15.05 -11.01
C GLY A 44 -5.15 14.76 -11.04
N LYS A 45 -5.50 13.46 -10.95
CA LYS A 45 -6.88 12.98 -10.94
C LYS A 45 -7.31 12.64 -9.52
N VAL A 46 -8.49 13.11 -9.12
CA VAL A 46 -9.04 12.89 -7.79
C VAL A 46 -10.41 12.23 -7.85
N VAL A 47 -10.68 11.35 -6.92
CA VAL A 47 -12.01 10.80 -6.66
C VAL A 47 -12.37 11.08 -5.20
N MET A 48 -13.41 11.90 -5.01
CA MET A 48 -13.93 12.17 -3.66
C MET A 48 -14.68 10.94 -3.15
N THR A 49 -14.33 10.52 -1.94
CA THR A 49 -14.90 9.36 -1.25
C THR A 49 -15.50 9.77 0.09
N SER A 50 -16.31 8.89 0.68
CA SER A 50 -16.89 9.11 2.00
C SER A 50 -15.83 9.30 3.09
N ASP A 51 -16.11 10.12 4.06
CA ASP A 51 -15.35 10.29 5.30
C ASP A 51 -15.58 9.16 6.32
N LYS A 52 -16.56 8.27 6.05
CA LYS A 52 -16.96 7.19 6.96
C LYS A 52 -16.07 5.93 6.87
N HIS A 53 -15.22 5.84 5.87
CA HIS A 53 -14.35 4.67 5.72
C HIS A 53 -13.28 4.61 6.80
N ASN A 54 -13.25 3.48 7.50
CA ASN A 54 -12.25 3.18 8.52
C ASN A 54 -11.02 2.44 7.97
N ARG A 55 -11.16 1.87 6.76
CA ARG A 55 -10.12 1.06 6.10
C ARG A 55 -9.76 1.63 4.73
N ALA A 56 -8.47 1.51 4.37
CA ALA A 56 -7.99 1.93 3.07
C ALA A 56 -8.62 1.13 1.92
N SER A 57 -8.84 -0.17 2.12
CA SER A 57 -9.53 -1.06 1.17
C SER A 57 -10.97 -0.65 0.88
N GLU A 58 -11.73 -0.22 1.89
CA GLU A 58 -13.10 0.27 1.72
C GLU A 58 -13.13 1.56 0.87
N ARG A 59 -12.24 2.51 1.18
CA ARG A 59 -12.07 3.73 0.39
C ARG A 59 -11.67 3.44 -1.05
N THR A 60 -10.77 2.49 -1.23
CA THR A 60 -10.29 2.06 -2.56
C THR A 60 -11.44 1.43 -3.37
N ALA A 61 -12.28 0.62 -2.75
CA ALA A 61 -13.44 0.01 -3.40
C ALA A 61 -14.48 1.07 -3.82
N GLU A 62 -14.79 2.07 -2.98
CA GLU A 62 -15.68 3.17 -3.36
C GLU A 62 -15.11 3.96 -4.54
N ALA A 63 -13.82 4.30 -4.47
CA ALA A 63 -13.14 5.02 -5.55
C ALA A 63 -13.19 4.23 -6.87
N ALA A 64 -12.91 2.92 -6.81
CA ALA A 64 -12.97 2.03 -7.96
C ALA A 64 -14.35 2.02 -8.61
N LYS A 65 -15.40 1.86 -7.81
CA LYS A 65 -16.78 1.88 -8.30
C LYS A 65 -17.11 3.21 -8.99
N LYS A 66 -16.77 4.34 -8.37
CA LYS A 66 -16.98 5.67 -8.98
C LYS A 66 -16.21 5.84 -10.29
N ILE A 67 -14.95 5.37 -10.37
CA ILE A 67 -14.14 5.45 -11.59
C ILE A 67 -14.75 4.60 -12.71
N ILE A 68 -15.21 3.40 -12.39
CA ILE A 68 -15.90 2.52 -13.36
C ILE A 68 -17.17 3.19 -13.88
N ASP A 69 -18.01 3.71 -12.98
CA ASP A 69 -19.28 4.37 -13.33
C ASP A 69 -19.05 5.62 -14.20
N MET A 70 -18.03 6.44 -13.87
CA MET A 70 -17.72 7.66 -14.64
C MET A 70 -17.07 7.38 -16.00
N SER A 71 -16.21 6.37 -16.08
CA SER A 71 -15.43 6.11 -17.29
C SER A 71 -16.09 5.13 -18.26
N GLY A 72 -17.01 4.30 -17.78
CA GLY A 72 -17.56 3.16 -18.51
C GLY A 72 -16.53 2.08 -18.87
N LYS A 73 -15.32 2.18 -18.34
CA LYS A 73 -14.22 1.24 -18.65
C LYS A 73 -14.24 0.07 -17.69
N LYS A 74 -13.92 -1.11 -18.21
CA LYS A 74 -13.61 -2.27 -17.38
C LYS A 74 -12.24 -2.05 -16.75
N ILE A 75 -12.15 -2.23 -15.44
CA ILE A 75 -10.90 -2.22 -14.68
C ILE A 75 -10.71 -3.65 -14.14
N ASP A 76 -9.65 -4.32 -14.55
CA ASP A 76 -9.40 -5.69 -14.15
C ASP A 76 -8.75 -5.77 -12.76
N PHE A 77 -7.79 -4.86 -12.49
CA PHE A 77 -7.04 -4.81 -11.25
C PHE A 77 -6.86 -3.38 -10.74
N ILE A 78 -6.74 -3.25 -9.44
CA ILE A 78 -6.55 -1.98 -8.72
C ILE A 78 -5.34 -2.12 -7.81
N VAL A 79 -4.39 -1.21 -7.93
CA VAL A 79 -3.29 -1.08 -6.98
C VAL A 79 -3.63 0.00 -5.97
N MET A 80 -3.80 -0.40 -4.72
CA MET A 80 -3.95 0.48 -3.57
C MET A 80 -2.57 0.87 -3.05
N ILE A 81 -2.34 2.17 -2.91
CA ILE A 81 -1.12 2.75 -2.38
C ILE A 81 -1.50 3.68 -1.24
N GLN A 82 -0.96 3.45 -0.06
CA GLN A 82 -1.21 4.33 1.07
C GLN A 82 -0.53 5.68 0.89
N GLY A 83 -1.22 6.76 1.30
CA GLY A 83 -0.76 8.14 1.09
C GLY A 83 0.40 8.59 1.98
N ASP A 84 0.87 7.74 2.88
CA ASP A 84 1.97 7.93 3.81
C ASP A 84 3.30 7.28 3.37
N LEU A 85 3.37 6.82 2.12
CA LEU A 85 4.54 6.17 1.50
C LEU A 85 5.29 7.09 0.51
N PRO A 86 5.87 8.22 0.96
CA PRO A 86 6.46 9.20 0.05
C PRO A 86 7.71 8.71 -0.69
N LEU A 87 8.27 7.57 -0.29
CA LEU A 87 9.44 6.93 -0.92
C LEU A 87 9.08 5.70 -1.76
N ILE A 88 7.79 5.49 -2.08
CA ILE A 88 7.38 4.36 -2.92
C ILE A 88 8.11 4.37 -4.27
N SER A 89 8.56 3.21 -4.75
CA SER A 89 9.17 3.10 -6.07
C SER A 89 8.16 2.69 -7.14
N ALA A 90 8.35 3.20 -8.34
CA ALA A 90 7.58 2.79 -9.52
C ALA A 90 7.79 1.30 -9.83
N GLU A 91 9.00 0.80 -9.58
CA GLU A 91 9.34 -0.61 -9.78
C GLU A 91 8.55 -1.53 -8.84
N ALA A 92 8.40 -1.18 -7.56
CA ALA A 92 7.59 -1.96 -6.63
C ALA A 92 6.13 -2.05 -7.08
N ILE A 93 5.58 -0.96 -7.63
CA ILE A 93 4.23 -0.93 -8.21
C ILE A 93 4.16 -1.87 -9.42
N ASP A 94 5.10 -1.75 -10.35
CA ASP A 94 5.14 -2.56 -11.57
C ASP A 94 5.30 -4.06 -11.24
N ASN A 95 6.02 -4.42 -10.18
CA ASN A 95 6.23 -5.81 -9.74
C ASN A 95 4.93 -6.50 -9.29
N LEU A 96 3.96 -5.77 -8.72
CA LEU A 96 2.64 -6.32 -8.42
C LEU A 96 1.88 -6.70 -9.71
N VAL A 97 1.94 -5.84 -10.71
CA VAL A 97 1.29 -6.09 -12.01
C VAL A 97 1.97 -7.28 -12.71
N LEU A 98 3.30 -7.35 -12.67
CA LEU A 98 4.06 -8.48 -13.22
C LEU A 98 3.66 -9.82 -12.58
N ALA A 99 3.41 -9.85 -11.27
CA ALA A 99 2.99 -11.07 -10.60
C ALA A 99 1.67 -11.63 -11.16
N VAL A 100 0.71 -10.75 -11.45
CA VAL A 100 -0.58 -11.15 -12.05
C VAL A 100 -0.46 -11.48 -13.54
N GLU A 101 0.42 -10.80 -14.27
CA GLU A 101 0.73 -11.17 -15.67
C GLU A 101 1.32 -12.58 -15.75
N GLN A 102 2.13 -12.98 -14.75
CA GLN A 102 2.72 -14.33 -14.66
C GLN A 102 1.74 -15.39 -14.16
N ASP A 103 0.84 -15.03 -13.25
CA ASP A 103 -0.20 -15.90 -12.71
C ASP A 103 -1.55 -15.18 -12.65
N PRO A 104 -2.35 -15.23 -13.72
CA PRO A 104 -3.67 -14.56 -13.79
C PRO A 104 -4.72 -15.14 -12.82
N THR A 105 -4.42 -16.19 -12.06
CA THR A 105 -5.33 -16.73 -11.04
C THR A 105 -5.24 -15.98 -9.70
N LEU A 106 -4.23 -15.12 -9.54
CA LEU A 106 -4.03 -14.31 -8.34
C LEU A 106 -5.11 -13.23 -8.25
N LYS A 107 -5.79 -13.17 -7.11
CA LYS A 107 -6.86 -12.21 -6.84
C LYS A 107 -6.41 -11.05 -5.96
N VAL A 108 -5.48 -11.33 -5.04
CA VAL A 108 -4.89 -10.35 -4.14
C VAL A 108 -3.39 -10.58 -4.10
N VAL A 109 -2.63 -9.53 -4.36
CA VAL A 109 -1.17 -9.54 -4.32
C VAL A 109 -0.71 -8.40 -3.42
N ASP A 110 0.08 -8.71 -2.42
CA ASP A 110 0.56 -7.74 -1.44
C ASP A 110 2.09 -7.65 -1.47
N THR A 111 2.61 -6.46 -1.29
CA THR A 111 4.07 -6.25 -1.19
C THR A 111 4.54 -6.52 0.23
N ILE A 112 5.68 -7.18 0.35
CA ILE A 112 6.39 -7.29 1.63
C ILE A 112 7.81 -6.76 1.51
N SER A 113 8.29 -6.17 2.60
CA SER A 113 9.66 -5.68 2.70
C SER A 113 10.34 -6.21 3.98
N PRO A 114 11.68 -6.35 3.98
CA PRO A 114 12.39 -6.82 5.16
C PRO A 114 12.33 -5.78 6.29
N ILE A 115 12.32 -6.26 7.52
CA ILE A 115 12.57 -5.46 8.72
C ILE A 115 14.03 -5.70 9.12
N GLU A 116 14.86 -4.65 9.04
CA GLU A 116 16.31 -4.78 9.25
C GLU A 116 16.72 -4.78 10.73
N HIS A 117 15.92 -4.13 11.58
CA HIS A 117 16.27 -3.90 12.97
C HIS A 117 15.21 -4.44 13.93
N GLU A 118 15.67 -4.94 15.06
CA GLU A 118 14.83 -5.42 16.18
C GLU A 118 13.75 -4.40 16.56
N SER A 119 14.11 -3.12 16.66
CA SER A 119 13.19 -2.05 17.01
C SER A 119 12.04 -1.92 16.00
N GLY A 120 12.28 -2.20 14.72
CA GLY A 120 11.23 -2.23 13.70
C GLY A 120 10.32 -3.44 13.84
N PHE A 121 10.87 -4.58 14.30
CA PHE A 121 10.10 -5.79 14.53
C PHE A 121 9.19 -5.68 15.76
N GLU A 122 9.65 -5.01 16.80
CA GLU A 122 8.87 -4.74 18.02
C GLU A 122 7.85 -3.59 17.85
N ASN A 123 7.98 -2.78 16.79
CA ASN A 123 7.09 -1.65 16.55
C ASN A 123 5.69 -2.12 16.08
N PRO A 124 4.59 -1.84 16.82
CA PRO A 124 3.24 -2.24 16.44
C PRO A 124 2.70 -1.51 15.19
N ASN A 125 3.32 -0.40 14.78
CA ASN A 125 2.95 0.28 13.53
C ASN A 125 3.41 -0.50 12.30
N ASN A 126 4.47 -1.31 12.41
CA ASN A 126 4.82 -2.26 11.37
C ASN A 126 3.93 -3.49 11.49
N VAL A 127 3.12 -3.76 10.49
CA VAL A 127 2.35 -5.01 10.40
C VAL A 127 3.28 -6.12 9.94
N LYS A 128 3.59 -7.06 10.87
CA LYS A 128 4.42 -8.23 10.55
C LYS A 128 3.61 -9.27 9.82
N VAL A 129 4.28 -10.01 8.95
CA VAL A 129 3.65 -11.06 8.14
C VAL A 129 4.43 -12.36 8.21
N VAL A 130 3.71 -13.46 8.12
CA VAL A 130 4.26 -14.80 7.92
C VAL A 130 3.61 -15.42 6.69
N MET A 131 4.36 -16.25 5.98
CA MET A 131 3.94 -16.83 4.70
C MET A 131 4.27 -18.32 4.63
N ASP A 132 3.60 -19.01 3.73
CA ASP A 132 3.91 -20.38 3.39
C ASP A 132 5.12 -20.49 2.43
N VAL A 133 5.49 -21.71 2.08
CA VAL A 133 6.62 -22.01 1.18
C VAL A 133 6.39 -21.51 -0.26
N ASN A 134 5.19 -21.15 -0.62
CA ASN A 134 4.80 -20.60 -1.90
C ASN A 134 4.55 -19.09 -1.86
N ASP A 135 5.00 -18.41 -0.81
CA ASP A 135 4.81 -16.98 -0.56
C ASP A 135 3.32 -16.55 -0.48
N PHE A 136 2.42 -17.43 -0.01
CA PHE A 136 1.08 -17.01 0.36
C PHE A 136 1.01 -16.64 1.83
N ALA A 137 0.27 -15.57 2.13
CA ALA A 137 0.07 -15.09 3.48
C ALA A 137 -0.58 -16.17 4.37
N LEU A 138 -0.02 -16.37 5.57
CA LEU A 138 -0.60 -17.19 6.62
C LEU A 138 -1.27 -16.33 7.69
N TYR A 139 -0.68 -15.18 8.01
CA TYR A 139 -1.21 -14.25 9.01
C TYR A 139 -0.51 -12.90 8.97
N TYR A 140 -1.26 -11.86 9.34
CA TYR A 140 -0.79 -10.49 9.56
C TYR A 140 -0.96 -10.13 11.03
N SER A 141 0.08 -9.59 11.69
CA SER A 141 0.00 -9.21 13.08
C SER A 141 0.79 -7.94 13.40
N ARG A 142 0.28 -7.18 14.36
CA ARG A 142 1.05 -6.09 14.98
C ARG A 142 2.05 -6.59 16.01
N GLU A 143 1.86 -7.82 16.50
CA GLU A 143 2.84 -8.49 17.38
C GLU A 143 4.04 -9.01 16.58
N PRO A 144 5.20 -9.18 17.23
CA PRO A 144 6.39 -9.78 16.61
C PRO A 144 6.16 -11.24 16.21
N ILE A 145 5.94 -11.51 14.94
CA ILE A 145 5.83 -12.86 14.37
C ILE A 145 6.82 -13.04 13.20
N PRO A 146 7.39 -14.29 13.02
CA PRO A 146 7.26 -15.48 13.84
C PRO A 146 8.04 -15.40 15.16
N SER A 147 7.76 -16.34 16.10
CA SER A 147 8.49 -16.42 17.36
C SER A 147 9.96 -16.72 17.14
N ARG A 148 10.83 -16.02 17.87
CA ARG A 148 12.30 -16.22 17.87
C ARG A 148 12.79 -17.04 19.06
N LYS A 149 11.89 -17.43 19.97
CA LYS A 149 12.26 -18.00 21.29
C LYS A 149 12.86 -19.42 21.22
N LYS A 150 12.58 -20.17 20.17
CA LYS A 150 12.96 -21.58 20.02
C LYS A 150 13.92 -21.84 18.87
N PHE A 151 14.35 -20.81 18.17
CA PHE A 151 15.23 -20.92 17.01
C PHE A 151 16.49 -20.09 17.22
N ASN A 152 17.67 -20.72 17.04
CA ASN A 152 18.97 -20.10 17.29
C ASN A 152 19.60 -19.49 16.02
N GLY A 153 18.88 -19.49 14.88
CA GLY A 153 19.33 -18.89 13.63
C GLY A 153 18.72 -17.51 13.38
N GLY A 154 19.11 -16.88 12.29
CA GLY A 154 18.46 -15.67 11.81
C GLY A 154 17.01 -15.93 11.40
N VAL A 155 16.07 -15.23 12.00
CA VAL A 155 14.64 -15.32 11.64
C VAL A 155 14.33 -14.22 10.65
N PRO A 156 13.84 -14.55 9.44
CA PRO A 156 13.39 -13.54 8.49
C PRO A 156 12.23 -12.72 9.09
N MET A 157 12.38 -11.42 9.13
CA MET A 157 11.38 -10.49 9.62
C MET A 157 10.83 -9.71 8.44
N TRP A 158 9.53 -9.86 8.18
CA TRP A 158 8.84 -9.22 7.06
C TRP A 158 7.71 -8.33 7.55
N ARG A 159 7.49 -7.22 6.85
CA ARG A 159 6.35 -6.31 7.07
C ARG A 159 5.58 -6.06 5.79
N GLN A 160 4.31 -5.72 5.96
CA GLN A 160 3.45 -5.14 4.93
C GLN A 160 3.65 -3.62 4.92
N PRO A 161 4.07 -3.02 3.80
CA PRO A 161 4.21 -1.56 3.69
C PRO A 161 2.92 -0.82 3.30
N GLY A 162 1.87 -1.52 2.85
CA GLY A 162 0.62 -0.90 2.40
C GLY A 162 0.57 -0.62 0.89
N LEU A 163 1.23 -1.44 0.11
CA LEU A 163 1.17 -1.46 -1.36
C LEU A 163 0.57 -2.80 -1.81
N ILE A 164 -0.71 -2.78 -2.21
CA ILE A 164 -1.51 -3.99 -2.44
C ILE A 164 -2.25 -3.89 -3.76
N MET A 165 -2.30 -4.98 -4.51
CA MET A 165 -3.08 -5.10 -5.74
C MET A 165 -4.24 -6.08 -5.54
N PHE A 166 -5.40 -5.71 -6.04
CA PHE A 166 -6.62 -6.49 -5.98
C PHE A 166 -7.19 -6.73 -7.38
N GLU A 167 -7.68 -7.94 -7.65
CA GLU A 167 -8.69 -8.12 -8.68
C GLU A 167 -9.90 -7.25 -8.34
N THR A 168 -10.37 -6.43 -9.27
CA THR A 168 -11.47 -5.47 -9.01
C THR A 168 -12.71 -6.15 -8.44
N LYS A 169 -13.10 -7.29 -9.00
CA LYS A 169 -14.24 -8.06 -8.50
C LYS A 169 -14.06 -8.46 -7.04
N THR A 170 -12.90 -9.01 -6.71
CA THR A 170 -12.57 -9.46 -5.33
C THR A 170 -12.56 -8.30 -4.34
N LEU A 171 -12.08 -7.12 -4.73
CA LEU A 171 -12.13 -5.92 -3.88
C LEU A 171 -13.58 -5.45 -3.64
N LEU A 172 -14.42 -5.46 -4.69
CA LEU A 172 -15.82 -5.06 -4.56
C LEU A 172 -16.64 -6.06 -3.75
N GLU A 173 -16.32 -7.36 -3.83
CA GLU A 173 -16.92 -8.39 -2.98
C GLU A 173 -16.46 -8.28 -1.51
N TYR A 174 -15.22 -7.88 -1.27
CA TYR A 174 -14.66 -7.73 0.08
C TYR A 174 -15.46 -6.74 0.95
N VAL A 175 -15.91 -5.62 0.39
CA VAL A 175 -16.65 -4.61 1.17
C VAL A 175 -18.06 -5.05 1.57
N GLU A 176 -18.56 -6.13 0.97
CA GLU A 176 -19.83 -6.76 1.34
C GLU A 176 -19.65 -7.85 2.43
N LEU A 177 -18.39 -8.21 2.75
CA LEU A 177 -18.09 -9.17 3.80
C LEU A 177 -18.15 -8.52 5.18
N GLU A 178 -18.72 -9.24 6.15
CA GLU A 178 -18.69 -8.79 7.54
C GLU A 178 -17.25 -8.73 8.08
N PRO A 179 -16.91 -7.73 8.89
CA PRO A 179 -15.63 -7.66 9.59
C PRO A 179 -15.37 -8.90 10.43
N THR A 180 -14.13 -9.37 10.42
CA THR A 180 -13.75 -10.62 11.07
C THR A 180 -12.98 -10.39 12.37
N PRO A 181 -12.95 -11.38 13.31
CA PRO A 181 -12.28 -11.20 14.59
C PRO A 181 -10.81 -10.81 14.50
N LEU A 182 -10.00 -11.44 13.64
CA LEU A 182 -8.58 -11.13 13.52
C LEU A 182 -8.35 -9.78 12.86
N GLU A 183 -9.15 -9.41 11.88
CA GLU A 183 -9.13 -8.05 11.32
C GLU A 183 -9.34 -6.99 12.41
N ILE A 184 -10.34 -7.19 13.26
CA ILE A 184 -10.70 -6.23 14.32
C ILE A 184 -9.59 -6.16 15.37
N ILE A 185 -9.10 -7.32 15.85
CA ILE A 185 -8.09 -7.41 16.91
C ILE A 185 -6.77 -6.80 16.46
N GLU A 186 -6.29 -7.18 15.29
CA GLU A 186 -5.01 -6.70 14.73
C GLU A 186 -5.15 -5.33 14.05
N SER A 187 -6.36 -4.89 13.77
CA SER A 187 -6.63 -3.70 12.95
C SER A 187 -5.93 -3.76 11.58
N VAL A 188 -6.04 -4.91 10.90
CA VAL A 188 -5.44 -5.19 9.60
C VAL A 188 -6.47 -5.83 8.68
N ASP A 189 -6.88 -5.10 7.66
CA ASP A 189 -7.95 -5.50 6.74
C ASP A 189 -7.60 -6.75 5.89
N MET A 190 -6.32 -7.04 5.68
CA MET A 190 -5.91 -8.27 4.98
C MET A 190 -6.28 -9.55 5.73
N ASN A 191 -6.43 -9.50 7.05
CA ASN A 191 -6.90 -10.66 7.81
C ASN A 191 -8.33 -11.06 7.43
N ARG A 192 -9.22 -10.10 7.05
CA ARG A 192 -10.57 -10.42 6.54
C ARG A 192 -10.51 -11.32 5.30
N PHE A 193 -9.59 -11.03 4.35
CA PHE A 193 -9.39 -11.89 3.19
C PHE A 193 -9.02 -13.32 3.61
N LEU A 194 -8.05 -13.46 4.53
CA LEU A 194 -7.58 -14.77 5.00
C LEU A 194 -8.68 -15.54 5.74
N GLU A 195 -9.43 -14.88 6.63
CA GLU A 195 -10.49 -15.51 7.41
C GLU A 195 -11.67 -15.94 6.51
N HIS A 196 -11.86 -15.31 5.35
CA HIS A 196 -12.82 -15.73 4.32
C HIS A 196 -12.21 -16.69 3.28
N GLY A 197 -11.01 -17.21 3.51
CA GLY A 197 -10.36 -18.20 2.64
C GLY A 197 -9.81 -17.62 1.32
N ILE A 198 -9.73 -16.30 1.18
CA ILE A 198 -9.14 -15.65 0.02
C ILE A 198 -7.63 -15.60 0.21
N LYS A 199 -6.89 -16.22 -0.70
CA LYS A 199 -5.43 -16.26 -0.64
C LYS A 199 -4.84 -14.91 -1.06
N VAL A 200 -3.82 -14.47 -0.32
CA VAL A 200 -3.02 -13.28 -0.62
C VAL A 200 -1.60 -13.73 -0.97
N LYS A 201 -1.17 -13.43 -2.19
CA LYS A 201 0.20 -13.72 -2.66
C LYS A 201 1.13 -12.59 -2.27
N PHE A 202 2.31 -12.90 -1.72
CA PHE A 202 3.33 -11.89 -1.47
C PHE A 202 4.30 -11.73 -2.65
N VAL A 203 4.63 -10.47 -2.92
CA VAL A 203 5.75 -10.04 -3.75
C VAL A 203 6.78 -9.37 -2.85
N ARG A 204 8.01 -9.88 -2.89
CA ARG A 204 9.10 -9.33 -2.08
C ARG A 204 9.68 -8.11 -2.76
N SER A 205 9.84 -7.03 -2.02
CA SER A 205 10.56 -5.84 -2.45
C SER A 205 11.80 -5.64 -1.57
N SER A 206 12.88 -5.20 -2.19
CA SER A 206 14.08 -4.72 -1.48
C SER A 206 13.94 -3.26 -1.04
N ASP A 207 12.88 -2.57 -1.44
CA ASP A 207 12.66 -1.18 -1.10
C ASP A 207 12.39 -0.99 0.39
N HIS A 208 12.95 0.08 0.93
CA HIS A 208 12.65 0.53 2.27
C HIS A 208 11.47 1.50 2.22
N PHE A 209 10.26 0.97 2.35
CA PHE A 209 9.03 1.78 2.41
C PHE A 209 8.97 2.52 3.76
N ASP A 210 9.72 3.62 3.87
CA ASP A 210 9.61 4.47 5.06
C ASP A 210 8.34 5.30 4.96
N SER A 211 7.38 5.00 5.84
CA SER A 211 6.17 5.79 6.06
C SER A 211 6.44 6.95 7.03
N ILE A 212 5.54 7.92 7.04
CA ILE A 212 5.51 8.98 8.04
C ILE A 212 4.25 8.79 8.89
N ASP A 213 4.36 7.91 9.89
CA ASP A 213 3.28 7.63 10.85
C ASP A 213 3.30 8.61 12.02
N VAL A 214 4.49 9.05 12.42
CA VAL A 214 4.69 10.01 13.50
C VAL A 214 5.64 11.14 13.06
N PRO A 215 5.58 12.33 13.71
CA PRO A 215 6.43 13.46 13.31
C PRO A 215 7.94 13.18 13.27
N GLY A 216 8.42 12.22 14.08
CA GLY A 216 9.83 11.79 14.13
C GLY A 216 10.32 11.11 12.85
N ASP A 217 9.43 10.50 12.06
CA ASP A 217 9.79 9.78 10.85
C ASP A 217 10.20 10.72 9.71
N LYS A 218 9.72 11.97 9.75
CA LYS A 218 9.98 12.98 8.71
C LYS A 218 11.48 13.17 8.44
N GLY A 219 12.31 13.22 9.48
CA GLY A 219 13.75 13.42 9.31
C GLY A 219 14.43 12.31 8.52
N LYS A 220 14.01 11.07 8.73
CA LYS A 220 14.50 9.88 8.03
C LYS A 220 14.11 9.90 6.54
N VAL A 221 12.86 10.24 6.27
CA VAL A 221 12.36 10.39 4.90
C VAL A 221 13.08 11.52 4.16
N LEU A 222 13.26 12.68 4.79
CA LEU A 222 13.97 13.82 4.20
C LEU A 222 15.42 13.46 3.79
N SER A 223 16.14 12.74 4.64
CA SER A 223 17.54 12.35 4.34
C SER A 223 17.64 11.43 3.13
N LYS A 224 16.67 10.50 2.97
CA LYS A 224 16.61 9.60 1.82
C LYS A 224 16.13 10.30 0.55
N MET A 225 15.09 11.14 0.67
CA MET A 225 14.48 11.85 -0.46
C MET A 225 15.48 12.77 -1.16
N SER A 226 16.38 13.43 -0.43
CA SER A 226 17.34 14.39 -1.01
C SER A 226 18.30 13.76 -2.03
N SER A 227 18.60 12.47 -1.91
CA SER A 227 19.45 11.69 -2.81
C SER A 227 18.70 10.71 -3.72
N ASP A 228 17.37 10.74 -3.67
CA ASP A 228 16.52 9.78 -4.37
C ASP A 228 16.42 10.13 -5.86
N PRO A 229 16.72 9.18 -6.78
CA PRO A 229 16.69 9.44 -8.22
C PRO A 229 15.28 9.72 -8.76
N TYR A 230 14.24 9.15 -8.14
CA TYR A 230 12.85 9.44 -8.53
C TYR A 230 12.49 10.90 -8.20
N TYR A 231 12.91 11.42 -7.04
CA TYR A 231 12.68 12.82 -6.67
C TYR A 231 13.22 13.78 -7.73
N ALA A 232 14.42 13.55 -8.22
CA ALA A 232 15.02 14.36 -9.27
C ALA A 232 14.19 14.36 -10.57
N SER A 233 13.45 13.29 -10.87
CA SER A 233 12.69 13.15 -12.12
C SER A 233 11.38 13.94 -12.17
N TYR A 234 10.80 14.31 -11.02
CA TYR A 234 9.51 14.99 -10.97
C TYR A 234 9.52 16.35 -10.24
N ARG A 235 10.54 16.67 -9.45
CA ARG A 235 10.58 17.92 -8.67
C ARG A 235 10.46 19.20 -9.50
N GLU A 236 10.87 19.14 -10.78
CA GLU A 236 10.80 20.28 -11.71
C GLU A 236 9.47 20.39 -12.46
N ARG A 237 8.53 19.47 -12.19
CA ARG A 237 7.21 19.43 -12.85
C ARG A 237 6.11 20.15 -12.05
N ILE A 238 6.46 20.72 -10.87
CA ILE A 238 5.51 21.33 -9.94
C ILE A 238 5.81 22.82 -9.77
#